data_864b72ecd47fa422110f79909b820665
#
_entry.id   864b72ecd47fa422110f79909b820665
#
_cell.length_a   1.000
_cell.length_b   1.000
_cell.length_c   1.000
_cell.angle_alpha   90.00
_cell.angle_beta   90.00
_cell.angle_gamma   90.00
#
_symmetry.space_group_name_H-M   'P 1'
#
loop_
_entity.id
_entity.type
_entity.pdbx_description
1 polymer ?
#
loop_
_entity_poly.entity_id
_entity_poly.type
_entity_poly.pdbx_seq_one_letter_code
_entity_poly.pdbx_strand_id
1 'polypeptide(L)'
;MRTLIPTLLLFVLALHGYGQVERDKALHFLGGNLFGLAGAGIAKQASDGNRVWTFVGSVAGSALIGVAKEAVDSGQRENGWDNDDLAATVLGGVTVGVTIDLFSKKRDKKRLRGNYTQREEQKFDFNPKKNTEALVLETIPQSLHSLGLSYGFLQN
;
A
#
# COMPACT_ATOMS: atom_id res chain seq x y z
N MET A 1 -5.51 2.59 25.75
CA MET A 1 -4.72 3.49 26.61
C MET A 1 -3.21 3.18 26.64
N ARG A 2 -2.78 1.94 26.42
CA ARG A 2 -1.35 1.55 26.49
C ARG A 2 -0.43 2.19 25.42
N THR A 3 -0.96 2.67 24.31
CA THR A 3 -0.17 3.27 23.22
C THR A 3 -0.16 4.80 23.22
N LEU A 4 -1.07 5.45 23.96
CA LEU A 4 -1.16 6.91 24.01
C LEU A 4 0.02 7.55 24.77
N ILE A 5 0.47 6.89 25.85
CA ILE A 5 1.56 7.42 26.68
C ILE A 5 2.89 7.46 25.90
N PRO A 6 3.35 6.36 25.23
CA PRO A 6 4.58 6.41 24.46
C PRO A 6 4.50 7.32 23.23
N THR A 7 3.34 7.44 22.58
CA THR A 7 3.17 8.39 21.47
C THR A 7 3.20 9.84 21.94
N LEU A 8 2.58 10.15 23.06
CA LEU A 8 2.63 11.49 23.65
C LEU A 8 4.05 11.84 24.10
N LEU A 9 4.77 10.89 24.72
CA LEU A 9 6.16 11.07 25.13
C LEU A 9 7.07 11.33 23.93
N LEU A 10 6.92 10.56 22.85
CA LEU A 10 7.65 10.76 21.59
C LEU A 10 7.35 12.13 20.96
N PHE A 11 6.09 12.56 21.00
CA PHE A 11 5.68 13.86 20.50
C PHE A 11 6.27 15.00 21.34
N VAL A 12 6.26 14.89 22.67
CA VAL A 12 6.89 15.88 23.57
C VAL A 12 8.39 15.94 23.38
N LEU A 13 9.08 14.78 23.24
CA LEU A 13 10.52 14.72 22.93
C LEU A 13 10.83 15.37 21.57
N ALA A 14 10.00 15.13 20.56
CA ALA A 14 10.11 15.80 19.27
C ALA A 14 10.01 17.33 19.40
N LEU A 15 9.06 17.84 20.17
CA LEU A 15 8.88 19.28 20.39
C LEU A 15 10.09 19.93 21.09
N HIS A 16 10.76 19.21 21.98
CA HIS A 16 11.98 19.73 22.62
C HIS A 16 13.21 19.73 21.69
N GLY A 17 13.23 18.86 20.68
CA GLY A 17 14.28 18.83 19.65
C GLY A 17 14.20 19.98 18.64
N TYR A 18 13.03 20.60 18.47
CA TYR A 18 12.83 21.67 17.47
C TYR A 18 13.66 22.95 17.72
N GLY A 19 14.14 23.16 18.93
CA GLY A 19 14.98 24.32 19.24
C GLY A 19 16.44 24.22 18.79
N GLN A 20 16.88 23.04 18.32
CA GLN A 20 18.27 22.77 17.92
C GLN A 20 18.44 22.36 16.46
N VAL A 21 17.35 22.10 15.76
CA VAL A 21 17.38 21.76 14.32
C VAL A 21 17.27 23.06 13.53
N GLU A 22 18.30 23.38 12.78
CA GLU A 22 18.25 24.49 11.82
C GLU A 22 17.06 24.32 10.90
N ARG A 23 16.35 25.42 10.64
CA ARG A 23 15.16 25.44 9.79
C ARG A 23 15.41 24.80 8.43
N ASP A 24 16.61 24.97 7.91
CA ASP A 24 17.04 24.43 6.63
C ASP A 24 17.08 22.89 6.65
N LYS A 25 17.71 22.28 7.64
CA LYS A 25 17.75 20.82 7.82
C LYS A 25 16.35 20.21 7.97
N ALA A 26 15.41 20.93 8.60
CA ALA A 26 14.02 20.51 8.68
C ALA A 26 13.35 20.50 7.28
N LEU A 27 13.62 21.49 6.44
CA LEU A 27 13.12 21.54 5.07
C LEU A 27 13.73 20.43 4.21
N HIS A 28 15.02 20.14 4.37
CA HIS A 28 15.69 19.04 3.70
C HIS A 28 15.07 17.69 4.09
N PHE A 29 14.81 17.46 5.37
CA PHE A 29 14.12 16.27 5.84
C PHE A 29 12.71 16.12 5.25
N LEU A 30 11.93 17.20 5.20
CA LEU A 30 10.61 17.19 4.58
C LEU A 30 10.68 16.93 3.08
N GLY A 31 11.61 17.59 2.38
CA GLY A 31 11.88 17.32 0.97
C GLY A 31 12.24 15.85 0.72
N GLY A 32 13.13 15.30 1.56
CA GLY A 32 13.50 13.89 1.53
C GLY A 32 12.30 12.95 1.73
N ASN A 33 11.37 13.27 2.62
CA ASN A 33 10.13 12.51 2.78
C ASN A 33 9.28 12.51 1.50
N LEU A 34 9.09 13.67 0.87
CA LEU A 34 8.27 13.78 -0.35
C LEU A 34 8.87 13.00 -1.51
N PHE A 35 10.14 13.19 -1.79
CA PHE A 35 10.82 12.48 -2.88
C PHE A 35 11.08 11.01 -2.56
N GLY A 36 11.26 10.67 -1.30
CA GLY A 36 11.29 9.29 -0.82
C GLY A 36 9.96 8.58 -1.06
N LEU A 37 8.83 9.26 -0.82
CA LEU A 37 7.50 8.71 -1.10
C LEU A 37 7.28 8.48 -2.60
N ALA A 38 7.70 9.43 -3.44
CA ALA A 38 7.62 9.29 -4.89
C ALA A 38 8.49 8.12 -5.40
N GLY A 39 9.74 8.03 -4.95
CA GLY A 39 10.66 6.93 -5.27
C GLY A 39 10.15 5.57 -4.81
N ALA A 40 9.58 5.49 -3.61
CA ALA A 40 8.92 4.28 -3.12
C ALA A 40 7.73 3.87 -3.99
N GLY A 41 6.92 4.82 -4.43
CA GLY A 41 5.77 4.58 -5.31
C GLY A 41 6.18 4.00 -6.65
N ILE A 42 7.19 4.59 -7.30
CA ILE A 42 7.75 4.13 -8.57
C ILE A 42 8.34 2.72 -8.42
N ALA A 43 9.19 2.52 -7.42
CA ALA A 43 9.84 1.23 -7.18
C ALA A 43 8.83 0.13 -6.83
N LYS A 44 7.80 0.45 -6.07
CA LYS A 44 6.71 -0.48 -5.73
C LYS A 44 5.95 -0.93 -6.98
N GLN A 45 5.66 -0.01 -7.89
CA GLN A 45 4.96 -0.32 -9.13
C GLN A 45 5.86 -1.12 -10.08
N ALA A 46 7.13 -0.75 -10.23
CA ALA A 46 8.07 -1.44 -11.10
C ALA A 46 8.47 -2.84 -10.61
N SER A 47 8.32 -3.12 -9.31
CA SER A 47 8.73 -4.40 -8.68
C SER A 47 7.54 -5.26 -8.23
N ASP A 48 6.34 -5.03 -8.74
CA ASP A 48 5.11 -5.75 -8.36
C ASP A 48 4.86 -5.79 -6.85
N GLY A 49 5.19 -4.68 -6.18
CA GLY A 49 4.98 -4.53 -4.74
C GLY A 49 6.07 -5.13 -3.87
N ASN A 50 7.24 -5.44 -4.42
CA ASN A 50 8.36 -5.95 -3.63
C ASN A 50 8.79 -4.92 -2.58
N ARG A 51 8.84 -5.36 -1.32
CA ARG A 51 9.06 -4.49 -0.15
C ARG A 51 10.48 -3.94 -0.09
N VAL A 52 11.46 -4.77 -0.44
CA VAL A 52 12.86 -4.36 -0.45
C VAL A 52 13.09 -3.29 -1.51
N TRP A 53 12.57 -3.50 -2.72
CA TRP A 53 12.66 -2.51 -3.79
C TRP A 53 11.90 -1.23 -3.47
N THR A 54 10.75 -1.32 -2.78
CA THR A 54 10.01 -0.15 -2.31
C THR A 54 10.84 0.67 -1.32
N PHE A 55 11.51 0.01 -0.37
CA PHE A 55 12.42 0.68 0.57
C PHE A 55 13.61 1.32 -0.14
N VAL A 56 14.28 0.56 -1.01
CA VAL A 56 15.43 1.06 -1.81
C VAL A 56 15.00 2.27 -2.65
N GLY A 57 13.83 2.21 -3.28
CA GLY A 57 13.29 3.32 -4.06
C GLY A 57 13.02 4.57 -3.23
N SER A 58 12.57 4.41 -1.97
CA SER A 58 12.40 5.53 -1.05
C SER A 58 13.72 6.23 -0.74
N VAL A 59 14.75 5.46 -0.39
CA VAL A 59 16.08 5.99 -0.08
C VAL A 59 16.73 6.60 -1.32
N ALA A 60 16.65 5.93 -2.47
CA ALA A 60 17.22 6.44 -3.71
C ALA A 60 16.54 7.73 -4.19
N GLY A 61 15.21 7.83 -4.11
CA GLY A 61 14.48 9.02 -4.48
C GLY A 61 14.86 10.24 -3.63
N SER A 62 15.00 10.05 -2.32
CA SER A 62 15.46 11.11 -1.41
C SER A 62 16.92 11.50 -1.65
N ALA A 63 17.81 10.50 -1.85
CA ALA A 63 19.22 10.76 -2.11
C ALA A 63 19.42 11.53 -3.43
N LEU A 64 18.71 11.16 -4.48
CA LEU A 64 18.79 11.85 -5.79
C LEU A 64 18.42 13.33 -5.68
N ILE A 65 17.33 13.67 -4.99
CA ILE A 65 16.95 15.07 -4.83
C ILE A 65 17.90 15.81 -3.91
N GLY A 66 18.40 15.15 -2.84
CA GLY A 66 19.40 15.74 -1.95
C GLY A 66 20.67 16.12 -2.72
N VAL A 67 21.25 15.18 -3.47
CA VAL A 67 22.44 15.42 -4.29
C VAL A 67 22.17 16.49 -5.36
N ALA A 68 21.00 16.46 -6.00
CA ALA A 68 20.65 17.48 -7.01
C ALA A 68 20.58 18.87 -6.41
N LYS A 69 20.02 19.02 -5.21
CA LYS A 69 19.99 20.33 -4.52
C LYS A 69 21.39 20.79 -4.17
N GLU A 70 22.20 19.94 -3.53
CA GLU A 70 23.55 20.29 -3.14
C GLU A 70 24.44 20.64 -4.37
N ALA A 71 24.23 19.96 -5.49
CA ALA A 71 24.93 20.29 -6.74
C ALA A 71 24.55 21.69 -7.27
N VAL A 72 23.30 22.11 -7.10
CA VAL A 72 22.86 23.45 -7.48
C VAL A 72 23.41 24.49 -6.51
N ASP A 73 23.34 24.23 -5.21
CA ASP A 73 23.79 25.16 -4.17
C ASP A 73 25.32 25.36 -4.20
N SER A 74 26.09 24.32 -4.48
CA SER A 74 27.54 24.40 -4.67
C SER A 74 27.96 25.26 -5.85
N GLY A 75 27.06 25.48 -6.83
CA GLY A 75 27.28 26.38 -7.95
C GLY A 75 27.00 27.87 -7.60
N GLN A 76 26.42 28.15 -6.46
CA GLN A 76 26.11 29.52 -6.01
C GLN A 76 27.21 30.06 -5.11
N ARG A 77 27.54 31.37 -5.27
CA ARG A 77 28.66 31.98 -4.58
C ARG A 77 28.52 32.05 -3.05
N GLU A 78 27.31 31.98 -2.52
CA GLU A 78 27.00 32.13 -1.10
C GLU A 78 26.66 30.80 -0.40
N ASN A 79 26.34 29.75 -1.15
CA ASN A 79 26.03 28.44 -0.63
C ASN A 79 27.11 27.45 -1.06
N GLY A 80 27.55 26.60 -0.14
CA GLY A 80 28.48 25.51 -0.40
C GLY A 80 27.77 24.16 -0.32
N TRP A 81 28.48 23.11 -0.66
CA TRP A 81 28.03 21.75 -0.43
C TRP A 81 27.91 21.45 1.07
N ASP A 82 26.71 21.06 1.54
CA ASP A 82 26.48 20.68 2.94
C ASP A 82 26.09 19.20 3.06
N ASN A 83 26.98 18.43 3.69
CA ASN A 83 26.72 16.99 3.93
C ASN A 83 25.61 16.75 4.96
N ASP A 84 25.38 17.66 5.88
CA ASP A 84 24.37 17.53 6.93
C ASP A 84 22.96 17.69 6.33
N ASP A 85 22.82 18.57 5.35
CA ASP A 85 21.57 18.76 4.60
C ASP A 85 21.25 17.57 3.72
N LEU A 86 22.29 17.02 3.05
CA LEU A 86 22.16 15.77 2.33
C LEU A 86 21.74 14.62 3.26
N ALA A 87 22.38 14.51 4.43
CA ALA A 87 22.03 13.49 5.41
C ALA A 87 20.60 13.65 5.92
N ALA A 88 20.15 14.88 6.18
CA ALA A 88 18.76 15.17 6.59
C ALA A 88 17.76 14.72 5.50
N THR A 89 18.07 14.98 4.23
CA THR A 89 17.23 14.57 3.10
C THR A 89 17.14 13.03 3.00
N VAL A 90 18.26 12.33 3.09
CA VAL A 90 18.30 10.87 3.04
C VAL A 90 17.56 10.24 4.23
N LEU A 91 17.70 10.80 5.43
CA LEU A 91 16.95 10.37 6.62
C LEU A 91 15.44 10.50 6.42
N GLY A 92 14.97 11.53 5.71
CA GLY A 92 13.58 11.64 5.29
C GLY A 92 13.13 10.43 4.49
N GLY A 93 13.88 10.03 3.47
CA GLY A 93 13.58 8.84 2.66
C GLY A 93 13.60 7.54 3.47
N VAL A 94 14.57 7.36 4.37
CA VAL A 94 14.63 6.18 5.26
C VAL A 94 13.38 6.12 6.13
N THR A 95 12.94 7.24 6.70
CA THR A 95 11.74 7.33 7.54
C THR A 95 10.49 6.88 6.77
N VAL A 96 10.34 7.34 5.53
CA VAL A 96 9.24 6.91 4.63
C VAL A 96 9.32 5.42 4.34
N GLY A 97 10.49 4.91 3.96
CA GLY A 97 10.70 3.50 3.64
C GLY A 97 10.34 2.58 4.81
N VAL A 98 10.79 2.91 6.03
CA VAL A 98 10.45 2.18 7.26
C VAL A 98 8.95 2.25 7.54
N THR A 99 8.35 3.42 7.40
CA THR A 99 6.91 3.62 7.63
C THR A 99 6.09 2.74 6.69
N ILE A 100 6.39 2.77 5.40
CA ILE A 100 5.71 1.93 4.39
C ILE A 100 5.89 0.45 4.74
N ASP A 101 7.09 0.00 5.11
CA ASP A 101 7.37 -1.39 5.46
C ASP A 101 6.55 -1.85 6.67
N LEU A 102 6.48 -1.05 7.73
CA LEU A 102 5.70 -1.35 8.93
C LEU A 102 4.20 -1.47 8.66
N PHE A 103 3.66 -0.57 7.84
CA PHE A 103 2.23 -0.59 7.49
C PHE A 103 1.88 -1.67 6.47
N SER A 104 2.78 -2.03 5.57
CA SER A 104 2.58 -3.12 4.60
C SER A 104 2.44 -4.47 5.28
N LYS A 105 3.24 -4.78 6.31
CA LYS A 105 3.13 -6.03 7.10
C LYS A 105 1.74 -6.25 7.70
N LYS A 106 1.06 -5.19 8.12
CA LYS A 106 -0.29 -5.29 8.70
C LYS A 106 -1.36 -5.59 7.65
N ARG A 107 -1.18 -5.10 6.41
CA ARG A 107 -2.12 -5.32 5.30
C ARG A 107 -2.07 -6.76 4.78
N ASP A 108 -0.90 -7.33 4.64
CA ASP A 108 -0.73 -8.69 4.12
C ASP A 108 -1.36 -9.74 5.05
N LYS A 109 -1.19 -9.60 6.38
CA LYS A 109 -1.85 -10.47 7.35
C LYS A 109 -3.38 -10.41 7.29
N LYS A 110 -3.95 -9.23 6.97
CA LYS A 110 -5.40 -9.05 6.89
C LYS A 110 -5.97 -9.62 5.58
N ARG A 111 -5.21 -9.52 4.49
CA ARG A 111 -5.58 -10.08 3.18
C ARG A 111 -5.56 -11.61 3.18
N LEU A 112 -4.52 -12.21 3.77
CA LEU A 112 -4.43 -13.67 3.92
C LEU A 112 -5.60 -14.24 4.72
N ARG A 113 -6.01 -13.56 5.81
CA ARG A 113 -7.12 -14.02 6.66
C ARG A 113 -8.49 -13.93 5.96
N GLY A 114 -8.68 -12.99 5.01
CA GLY A 114 -9.91 -12.85 4.23
C GLY A 114 -10.02 -13.87 3.09
N ASN A 115 -8.92 -14.23 2.46
CA ASN A 115 -8.93 -15.13 1.30
C ASN A 115 -9.19 -16.60 1.65
N TYR A 116 -8.85 -17.03 2.88
CA TYR A 116 -9.12 -18.42 3.29
C TYR A 116 -10.61 -18.67 3.53
N THR A 117 -11.37 -17.67 3.95
CA THR A 117 -12.81 -17.82 4.25
C THR A 117 -13.66 -17.87 2.98
N GLN A 118 -13.22 -17.26 1.88
CA GLN A 118 -13.98 -17.27 0.61
C GLN A 118 -13.67 -18.47 -0.29
N ARG A 119 -12.57 -19.17 -0.08
CA ARG A 119 -12.18 -20.30 -0.93
C ARG A 119 -12.84 -21.62 -0.56
N GLU A 120 -13.39 -21.74 0.64
CA GLU A 120 -14.13 -22.94 1.07
C GLU A 120 -15.58 -22.94 0.55
N GLU A 121 -16.15 -21.78 0.23
CA GLU A 121 -17.54 -21.70 -0.26
C GLU A 121 -17.70 -21.92 -1.77
N GLN A 122 -16.60 -21.91 -2.53
CA GLN A 122 -16.60 -22.22 -3.97
C GLN A 122 -15.96 -23.59 -4.28
N LYS A 123 -16.30 -24.64 -3.55
CA LYS A 123 -16.33 -25.97 -4.15
C LYS A 123 -17.57 -26.04 -5.01
N PHE A 124 -17.44 -25.60 -6.24
CA PHE A 124 -18.42 -25.78 -7.29
C PHE A 124 -18.57 -27.29 -7.52
N ASP A 125 -19.58 -27.86 -6.89
CA ASP A 125 -19.94 -29.26 -7.06
C ASP A 125 -20.60 -29.39 -8.44
N PHE A 126 -19.75 -29.58 -9.46
CA PHE A 126 -20.21 -29.82 -10.82
C PHE A 126 -20.82 -31.23 -10.90
N ASN A 127 -22.07 -31.35 -10.47
CA ASN A 127 -22.86 -32.52 -10.74
C ASN A 127 -23.70 -32.28 -12.02
N PRO A 128 -23.28 -32.79 -13.18
CA PRO A 128 -23.92 -32.51 -14.46
C PRO A 128 -25.40 -32.93 -14.50
N LYS A 129 -25.80 -33.90 -13.69
CA LYS A 129 -27.22 -34.33 -13.61
C LYS A 129 -28.09 -33.33 -12.84
N LYS A 130 -27.56 -32.67 -11.80
CA LYS A 130 -28.32 -31.71 -11.00
C LYS A 130 -28.50 -30.38 -11.71
N ASN A 131 -27.50 -29.97 -12.49
CA ASN A 131 -27.55 -28.69 -13.21
C ASN A 131 -28.45 -28.71 -14.42
N THR A 132 -28.66 -29.89 -15.03
CA THR A 132 -29.60 -30.02 -16.18
C THR A 132 -31.06 -29.90 -15.72
N GLU A 133 -31.41 -30.47 -14.57
CA GLU A 133 -32.75 -30.35 -14.00
C GLU A 133 -33.06 -28.93 -13.51
N ALA A 134 -32.10 -28.24 -12.90
CA ALA A 134 -32.27 -26.85 -12.47
C ALA A 134 -32.43 -25.90 -13.64
N LEU A 135 -31.68 -26.08 -14.74
CA LEU A 135 -31.79 -25.28 -15.96
C LEU A 135 -33.11 -25.50 -16.69
N VAL A 136 -33.64 -26.72 -16.68
CA VAL A 136 -34.93 -27.02 -17.31
C VAL A 136 -36.10 -26.44 -16.51
N LEU A 137 -36.00 -26.43 -15.17
CA LEU A 137 -37.04 -25.82 -14.32
C LEU A 137 -37.06 -24.29 -14.40
N GLU A 138 -35.93 -23.65 -14.65
CA GLU A 138 -35.85 -22.17 -14.74
C GLU A 138 -36.28 -21.65 -16.11
N THR A 139 -36.25 -22.47 -17.15
CA THR A 139 -36.68 -22.10 -18.53
C THR A 139 -38.15 -22.31 -18.81
N ILE A 140 -38.90 -22.98 -17.93
CA ILE A 140 -40.35 -23.14 -18.11
C ILE A 140 -41.06 -21.89 -17.54
N PRO A 141 -41.73 -21.05 -18.37
CA PRO A 141 -42.48 -19.91 -17.88
C PRO A 141 -43.55 -20.37 -16.88
N GLN A 142 -43.64 -19.72 -15.75
CA GLN A 142 -44.62 -20.02 -14.68
C GLN A 142 -46.09 -20.03 -15.20
N SER A 143 -46.34 -19.40 -16.32
CA SER A 143 -47.66 -19.42 -17.01
C SER A 143 -48.07 -20.82 -17.50
N LEU A 144 -47.16 -21.75 -17.74
CA LEU A 144 -47.46 -23.11 -18.15
C LEU A 144 -47.93 -24.01 -17.01
N HIS A 145 -47.52 -23.70 -15.78
CA HIS A 145 -48.01 -24.39 -14.58
C HIS A 145 -49.51 -24.13 -14.34
N SER A 146 -50.04 -23.00 -14.74
CA SER A 146 -51.46 -22.65 -14.61
C SER A 146 -52.33 -23.38 -15.61
N LEU A 147 -51.74 -23.97 -16.66
CA LEU A 147 -52.45 -24.72 -17.70
C LEU A 147 -52.45 -26.25 -17.43
N GLY A 148 -51.98 -26.69 -16.26
CA GLY A 148 -52.00 -28.12 -15.87
C GLY A 148 -51.02 -29.01 -16.65
N LEU A 149 -50.06 -28.41 -17.40
CA LEU A 149 -49.05 -29.15 -18.13
C LEU A 149 -47.90 -29.50 -17.16
N SER A 150 -47.97 -30.70 -16.60
CA SER A 150 -46.89 -31.21 -15.73
C SER A 150 -45.78 -31.88 -16.58
N TYR A 151 -44.60 -31.96 -15.99
CA TYR A 151 -43.38 -32.48 -16.59
C TYR A 151 -43.50 -33.87 -17.23
N GLY A 152 -44.52 -34.66 -16.86
CA GLY A 152 -44.78 -36.00 -17.41
C GLY A 152 -45.21 -36.02 -18.87
N PHE A 153 -45.56 -34.87 -19.46
CA PHE A 153 -46.04 -34.81 -20.85
C PHE A 153 -44.92 -34.70 -21.91
N LEU A 154 -43.70 -34.40 -21.46
CA LEU A 154 -42.55 -34.18 -22.34
C LEU A 154 -41.63 -35.41 -22.47
N GLN A 155 -41.96 -36.57 -21.87
CA GLN A 155 -41.16 -37.79 -21.93
C GLN A 155 -41.75 -38.93 -22.82
N ASN A 156 -42.73 -38.65 -23.67
CA ASN A 156 -43.19 -39.58 -24.70
C ASN A 156 -42.77 -39.15 -26.08
#